data_0371b61d3bf7e75b8b9a9c55a5e97dfb
#
_entry.id   0371b61d3bf7e75b8b9a9c55a5e97dfb
#
_cell.length_a   1.000
_cell.length_b   1.000
_cell.length_c   1.000
_cell.angle_alpha   90.00
_cell.angle_beta   90.00
_cell.angle_gamma   90.00
#
_symmetry.space_group_name_H-M   'P 1'
#
loop_
_entity.id
_entity.type
_entity.pdbx_description
1 polymer ?
#
loop_
_entity_poly.entity_id
_entity_poly.type
_entity_poly.pdbx_seq_one_letter_code
_entity_poly.pdbx_strand_id
1 'polypeptide(L)'
;MDKLKIFNEFLDRDEAYETLNYFSRNFNKGWDPWVAEVQSPTGYVPGNAFWRMKLSDEKLFSERILKKIESKTNKRFTLLDVYGNGQTNGQDGSWHVDDSQDGTYTFLLYMTYNPIIESTNYNTIGGYTGFSINGLIINVEPFTNRGVLFRSNIIHRGLAPQKPNIFRISIAYKLKEIT
;
A
#
# COMPACT_ATOMS: atom_id res chain seq x y z
N MET A 1 -14.01 -1.28 -18.48
CA MET A 1 -13.02 -0.51 -17.72
C MET A 1 -12.48 -1.42 -16.63
N ASP A 2 -11.19 -1.72 -16.65
CA ASP A 2 -10.59 -2.64 -15.69
C ASP A 2 -10.71 -2.09 -14.27
N LYS A 3 -11.33 -2.85 -13.39
CA LYS A 3 -11.57 -2.43 -12.00
C LYS A 3 -10.28 -2.35 -11.19
N LEU A 4 -9.27 -3.12 -11.57
CA LEU A 4 -7.92 -3.11 -11.02
C LEU A 4 -6.91 -2.95 -12.15
N LYS A 5 -5.94 -2.05 -11.97
CA LYS A 5 -4.79 -1.94 -12.86
C LYS A 5 -3.52 -2.23 -12.06
N ILE A 6 -2.81 -3.28 -12.45
CA ILE A 6 -1.61 -3.77 -11.77
C ILE A 6 -0.39 -3.39 -12.60
N PHE A 7 0.64 -2.87 -11.93
CA PHE A 7 1.92 -2.49 -12.50
C PHE A 7 3.01 -3.28 -11.79
N ASN A 8 3.69 -4.17 -12.49
CA ASN A 8 4.90 -4.78 -11.98
C ASN A 8 6.09 -3.84 -12.28
N GLU A 9 7.10 -3.85 -11.39
CA GLU A 9 8.28 -2.98 -11.52
C GLU A 9 7.88 -1.52 -11.78
N PHE A 10 7.03 -0.99 -10.90
CA PHE A 10 6.41 0.32 -11.05
C PHE A 10 7.42 1.47 -11.05
N LEU A 11 8.35 1.46 -10.09
CA LEU A 11 9.49 2.37 -10.01
C LEU A 11 10.67 1.78 -10.80
N ASP A 12 11.54 2.63 -11.32
CA ASP A 12 12.83 2.16 -11.78
C ASP A 12 13.71 1.70 -10.59
N ARG A 13 14.85 1.08 -10.91
CA ARG A 13 15.70 0.46 -9.90
C ARG A 13 16.18 1.44 -8.82
N ASP A 14 16.58 2.63 -9.21
CA ASP A 14 17.15 3.62 -8.30
C ASP A 14 16.05 4.23 -7.43
N GLU A 15 14.89 4.53 -8.00
CA GLU A 15 13.71 4.99 -7.27
C GLU A 15 13.22 3.95 -6.26
N ALA A 16 13.19 2.68 -6.66
CA ALA A 16 12.78 1.58 -5.77
C ALA A 16 13.75 1.44 -4.60
N TYR A 17 15.06 1.53 -4.86
CA TYR A 17 16.09 1.46 -3.85
C TYR A 17 16.02 2.67 -2.89
N GLU A 18 15.84 3.88 -3.41
CA GLU A 18 15.66 5.09 -2.60
C GLU A 18 14.43 4.96 -1.68
N THR A 19 13.31 4.47 -2.23
CA THR A 19 12.07 4.27 -1.49
C THR A 19 12.22 3.22 -0.38
N LEU A 20 12.87 2.09 -0.65
CA LEU A 20 13.18 1.07 0.35
C LEU A 20 14.10 1.62 1.46
N ASN A 21 15.13 2.35 1.06
CA ASN A 21 16.07 2.96 2.02
C ASN A 21 15.41 4.00 2.91
N TYR A 22 14.38 4.71 2.44
CA TYR A 22 13.62 5.63 3.27
C TYR A 22 13.05 4.94 4.49
N PHE A 23 12.43 3.78 4.31
CA PHE A 23 11.89 2.99 5.42
C PHE A 23 12.98 2.40 6.32
N SER A 24 14.06 1.88 5.76
CA SER A 24 15.17 1.28 6.50
C SER A 24 15.94 2.29 7.35
N ARG A 25 16.20 3.50 6.83
CA ARG A 25 16.97 4.55 7.53
C ARG A 25 16.24 5.10 8.74
N ASN A 26 14.93 5.11 8.73
CA ASN A 26 14.14 5.65 9.83
C ASN A 26 14.13 4.73 11.05
N PHE A 27 14.34 3.42 10.88
CA PHE A 27 14.53 2.49 12.01
C PHE A 27 15.84 2.74 12.79
N ASN A 28 16.88 3.25 12.13
CA ASN A 28 18.21 3.42 12.72
C ASN A 28 18.42 4.76 13.44
N LYS A 29 17.48 5.69 13.37
CA LYS A 29 17.64 7.04 13.95
C LYS A 29 17.14 7.17 15.39
N GLY A 30 16.73 6.08 16.05
CA GLY A 30 16.16 6.12 17.40
C GLY A 30 14.82 6.85 17.48
N TRP A 31 14.27 7.27 16.33
CA TRP A 31 12.95 7.86 16.19
C TRP A 31 12.13 6.94 15.30
N ASP A 32 11.07 6.37 15.86
CA ASP A 32 10.18 5.51 15.11
C ASP A 32 9.02 6.35 14.55
N PRO A 33 9.01 6.64 13.24
CA PRO A 33 7.92 7.38 12.61
C PRO A 33 6.64 6.54 12.45
N TRP A 34 6.70 5.25 12.78
CA TRP A 34 5.56 4.37 12.75
C TRP A 34 4.70 4.54 14.00
N VAL A 35 3.45 4.87 13.81
CA VAL A 35 2.46 5.02 14.90
C VAL A 35 1.44 3.91 14.77
N ALA A 36 1.13 3.27 15.90
CA ALA A 36 0.04 2.28 15.95
C ALA A 36 -1.29 3.00 15.73
N GLU A 37 -2.04 2.55 14.73
CA GLU A 37 -3.36 3.06 14.41
C GLU A 37 -4.39 1.93 14.48
N VAL A 38 -5.50 2.19 15.14
CA VAL A 38 -6.64 1.27 15.17
C VAL A 38 -7.54 1.62 14.00
N GLN A 39 -7.89 0.64 13.20
CA GLN A 39 -8.78 0.84 12.06
C GLN A 39 -10.10 1.51 12.49
N SER A 40 -10.54 2.51 11.73
CA SER A 40 -11.75 3.31 11.98
C SER A 40 -13.02 2.48 12.23
N PRO A 41 -14.01 3.02 12.98
CA PRO A 41 -15.18 2.29 13.51
C PRO A 41 -16.05 1.56 12.48
N THR A 42 -16.01 1.93 11.21
CA THR A 42 -16.78 1.26 10.15
C THR A 42 -16.19 -0.09 9.71
N GLY A 43 -15.00 -0.42 10.18
CA GLY A 43 -14.30 -1.66 9.87
C GLY A 43 -13.55 -2.24 11.07
N TYR A 44 -13.92 -1.84 12.29
CA TYR A 44 -13.24 -2.22 13.51
C TYR A 44 -13.46 -3.69 13.87
N VAL A 45 -12.37 -4.46 13.87
CA VAL A 45 -12.28 -5.69 14.66
C VAL A 45 -11.42 -5.35 15.86
N PRO A 46 -11.94 -5.43 17.10
CA PRO A 46 -11.17 -5.14 18.31
C PRO A 46 -9.85 -5.92 18.31
N GLY A 47 -8.74 -5.21 18.43
CA GLY A 47 -7.40 -5.82 18.50
C GLY A 47 -6.56 -5.75 17.23
N ASN A 48 -7.08 -5.36 16.07
CA ASN A 48 -6.31 -5.25 14.84
C ASN A 48 -5.79 -3.82 14.64
N ALA A 49 -4.77 -3.45 15.41
CA ALA A 49 -3.97 -2.26 15.13
C ALA A 49 -3.00 -2.59 13.97
N PHE A 50 -2.73 -1.61 13.12
CA PHE A 50 -1.64 -1.64 12.15
C PHE A 50 -0.72 -0.44 12.36
N TRP A 51 0.42 -0.44 11.73
CA TRP A 51 1.37 0.66 11.82
C TRP A 51 1.14 1.64 10.69
N ARG A 52 1.10 2.93 11.00
CA ARG A 52 0.99 4.01 10.03
C ARG A 52 2.18 4.94 10.11
N MET A 53 2.68 5.35 8.94
CA MET A 53 3.71 6.37 8.79
C MET A 53 3.19 7.48 7.88
N LYS A 54 3.18 8.73 8.35
CA LYS A 54 2.84 9.88 7.52
C LYS A 54 3.91 10.13 6.48
N LEU A 55 3.53 10.27 5.21
CA LEU A 55 4.45 10.48 4.08
C LEU A 55 4.11 11.74 3.27
N SER A 56 3.01 12.42 3.59
CA SER A 56 2.53 13.58 2.82
C SER A 56 3.48 14.77 2.83
N ASP A 57 4.34 14.89 3.84
CA ASP A 57 5.31 15.98 3.96
C ASP A 57 6.63 15.69 3.21
N GLU A 58 6.79 14.47 2.72
CA GLU A 58 8.01 14.01 2.05
C GLU A 58 7.87 14.11 0.53
N LYS A 59 8.70 14.96 -0.10
CA LYS A 59 8.65 15.22 -1.55
C LYS A 59 8.86 13.97 -2.42
N LEU A 60 9.60 12.98 -1.91
CA LEU A 60 9.73 11.71 -2.59
C LEU A 60 8.35 11.10 -2.88
N PHE A 61 7.44 11.12 -1.91
CA PHE A 61 6.12 10.51 -2.03
C PHE A 61 5.09 11.49 -2.60
N SER A 62 5.01 12.69 -2.04
CA SER A 62 3.98 13.67 -2.41
C SER A 62 4.16 14.30 -3.79
N GLU A 63 5.39 14.27 -4.34
CA GLU A 63 5.66 14.87 -5.66
C GLU A 63 6.19 13.85 -6.68
N ARG A 64 7.34 13.18 -6.39
CA ARG A 64 8.04 12.36 -7.40
C ARG A 64 7.27 11.11 -7.76
N ILE A 65 6.90 10.29 -6.76
CA ILE A 65 6.14 9.06 -7.01
C ILE A 65 4.73 9.39 -7.50
N LEU A 66 4.09 10.47 -7.02
CA LEU A 66 2.82 10.93 -7.56
C LEU A 66 2.89 11.24 -9.06
N LYS A 67 3.90 11.98 -9.52
CA LYS A 67 4.13 12.22 -10.96
C LYS A 67 4.32 10.94 -11.76
N LYS A 68 4.98 9.93 -11.16
CA LYS A 68 5.12 8.60 -11.77
C LYS A 68 3.77 7.89 -11.90
N ILE A 69 2.91 7.97 -10.86
CA ILE A 69 1.54 7.43 -10.91
C ILE A 69 0.77 8.10 -12.05
N GLU A 70 0.79 9.42 -12.14
CA GLU A 70 0.12 10.17 -13.20
C GLU A 70 0.61 9.73 -14.60
N SER A 71 1.92 9.67 -14.79
CA SER A 71 2.54 9.25 -16.05
C SER A 71 2.15 7.83 -16.47
N LYS A 72 2.24 6.87 -15.54
CA LYS A 72 1.94 5.45 -15.82
C LYS A 72 0.45 5.17 -16.01
N THR A 73 -0.40 5.99 -15.43
CA THR A 73 -1.87 5.84 -15.51
C THR A 73 -2.49 6.65 -16.63
N ASN A 74 -1.75 7.63 -17.16
CA ASN A 74 -2.24 8.66 -18.11
C ASN A 74 -3.43 9.43 -17.52
N LYS A 75 -3.32 9.80 -16.23
CA LYS A 75 -4.32 10.55 -15.46
C LYS A 75 -3.63 11.66 -14.67
N ARG A 76 -4.38 12.69 -14.33
CA ARG A 76 -3.94 13.74 -13.41
C ARG A 76 -4.72 13.62 -12.12
N PHE A 77 -4.02 13.85 -11.00
CA PHE A 77 -4.61 13.68 -9.68
C PHE A 77 -4.31 14.84 -8.74
N THR A 78 -5.30 15.20 -7.93
CA THR A 78 -5.06 15.87 -6.66
C THR A 78 -4.70 14.80 -5.62
N LEU A 79 -3.57 14.96 -4.95
CA LEU A 79 -3.20 14.12 -3.81
C LEU A 79 -4.05 14.52 -2.60
N LEU A 80 -4.87 13.61 -2.11
CA LEU A 80 -5.67 13.82 -0.90
C LEU A 80 -4.88 13.41 0.35
N ASP A 81 -4.18 12.29 0.29
CA ASP A 81 -3.30 11.80 1.36
C ASP A 81 -2.30 10.78 0.81
N VAL A 82 -1.14 10.62 1.49
CA VAL A 82 -0.21 9.53 1.26
C VAL A 82 0.43 9.10 2.58
N TYR A 83 0.39 7.78 2.83
CA TYR A 83 0.93 7.19 4.05
C TYR A 83 1.43 5.76 3.83
N GLY A 84 2.36 5.34 4.66
CA GLY A 84 2.79 3.95 4.75
C GLY A 84 1.90 3.16 5.71
N ASN A 85 1.46 1.99 5.28
CA ASN A 85 0.86 0.96 6.13
C ASN A 85 1.88 -0.12 6.41
N GLY A 86 2.12 -0.41 7.69
CA GLY A 86 2.93 -1.51 8.16
C GLY A 86 2.09 -2.57 8.86
N GLN A 87 2.29 -3.83 8.52
CA GLN A 87 1.59 -4.97 9.16
C GLN A 87 2.58 -6.06 9.50
N THR A 88 2.45 -6.61 10.71
CA THR A 88 3.12 -7.83 11.15
C THR A 88 2.13 -8.99 11.17
N ASN A 89 2.61 -10.20 11.43
CA ASN A 89 1.76 -11.38 11.55
C ASN A 89 0.60 -11.16 12.53
N GLY A 90 -0.61 -11.57 12.15
CA GLY A 90 -1.83 -11.42 12.95
C GLY A 90 -2.55 -10.07 12.81
N GLN A 91 -2.01 -9.09 12.09
CA GLN A 91 -2.62 -7.78 11.89
C GLN A 91 -3.43 -7.70 10.59
N ASP A 92 -4.38 -8.60 10.41
CA ASP A 92 -5.29 -8.59 9.25
C ASP A 92 -6.19 -7.35 9.25
N GLY A 93 -6.27 -6.67 8.13
CA GLY A 93 -7.23 -5.59 7.91
C GLY A 93 -8.65 -6.12 7.68
N SER A 94 -9.64 -5.33 8.09
CA SER A 94 -11.04 -5.61 7.78
C SER A 94 -11.41 -5.17 6.36
N TRP A 95 -12.50 -5.73 5.83
CA TRP A 95 -13.09 -5.28 4.57
C TRP A 95 -13.62 -3.85 4.70
N HIS A 96 -13.20 -2.97 3.80
CA HIS A 96 -13.61 -1.56 3.80
C HIS A 96 -13.56 -0.97 2.39
N VAL A 97 -14.12 0.20 2.24
CA VAL A 97 -13.89 1.12 1.12
C VAL A 97 -13.10 2.31 1.64
N ASP A 98 -12.29 2.89 0.79
CA ASP A 98 -11.50 4.08 1.16
C ASP A 98 -12.30 5.37 1.04
N ASP A 99 -13.10 5.47 -0.02
CA ASP A 99 -13.96 6.62 -0.30
C ASP A 99 -15.08 6.19 -1.25
N SER A 100 -16.25 6.77 -1.11
CA SER A 100 -17.41 6.52 -1.97
C SER A 100 -17.63 7.59 -3.04
N GLN A 101 -16.86 8.68 -3.02
CA GLN A 101 -17.02 9.78 -3.98
C GLN A 101 -16.57 9.35 -5.39
N ASP A 102 -17.30 9.80 -6.40
CA ASP A 102 -16.91 9.60 -7.79
C ASP A 102 -15.58 10.29 -8.11
N GLY A 103 -14.78 9.64 -8.98
CA GLY A 103 -13.47 10.15 -9.38
C GLY A 103 -12.38 9.98 -8.33
N THR A 104 -12.65 9.30 -7.19
CA THR A 104 -11.60 8.95 -6.23
C THR A 104 -10.97 7.60 -6.55
N TYR A 105 -9.66 7.54 -6.34
CA TYR A 105 -8.82 6.37 -6.57
C TYR A 105 -7.89 6.12 -5.39
N THR A 106 -7.57 4.86 -5.18
CA THR A 106 -6.47 4.46 -4.33
C THR A 106 -5.39 3.82 -5.20
N PHE A 107 -4.15 4.22 -4.96
CA PHE A 107 -2.98 3.54 -5.52
C PHE A 107 -2.16 2.97 -4.38
N LEU A 108 -1.95 1.66 -4.40
CA LEU A 108 -1.07 0.97 -3.47
C LEU A 108 0.27 0.67 -4.14
N LEU A 109 1.38 0.96 -3.45
CA LEU A 109 2.72 0.56 -3.86
C LEU A 109 3.31 -0.33 -2.76
N TYR A 110 3.58 -1.59 -3.08
CA TYR A 110 4.17 -2.52 -2.11
C TYR A 110 5.68 -2.36 -2.07
N MET A 111 6.20 -2.16 -0.85
CA MET A 111 7.62 -1.94 -0.59
C MET A 111 8.14 -2.85 0.53
N THR A 112 7.58 -4.04 0.64
CA THR A 112 8.02 -5.02 1.63
C THR A 112 9.40 -5.53 1.24
N TYR A 113 10.42 -5.15 2.01
CA TYR A 113 11.75 -5.70 1.84
C TYR A 113 11.90 -6.97 2.69
N ASN A 114 12.27 -8.06 2.03
CA ASN A 114 12.68 -9.26 2.73
C ASN A 114 13.83 -9.95 1.96
N PRO A 115 15.06 -9.94 2.51
CA PRO A 115 16.21 -10.57 1.86
C PRO A 115 16.06 -12.10 1.67
N ILE A 116 15.18 -12.74 2.43
CA ILE A 116 14.87 -14.17 2.28
C ILE A 116 13.99 -14.42 1.04
N ILE A 117 13.31 -13.39 0.51
CA ILE A 117 12.37 -13.53 -0.61
C ILE A 117 13.06 -13.60 -1.96
N GLU A 118 14.26 -13.06 -2.10
CA GLU A 118 15.04 -13.21 -3.35
C GLU A 118 15.35 -14.67 -3.71
N SER A 119 15.20 -15.58 -2.73
CA SER A 119 15.50 -17.02 -2.91
C SER A 119 14.31 -17.97 -2.76
N THR A 120 13.11 -17.49 -2.37
CA THR A 120 11.98 -18.39 -2.06
C THR A 120 10.64 -17.87 -2.59
N ASN A 121 9.78 -18.80 -3.00
CA ASN A 121 8.43 -18.57 -3.51
C ASN A 121 7.63 -17.58 -2.63
N TYR A 122 7.23 -16.44 -3.17
CA TYR A 122 6.34 -15.44 -2.55
C TYR A 122 5.03 -16.05 -2.00
N ASN A 123 4.57 -17.15 -2.57
CA ASN A 123 3.37 -17.87 -2.15
C ASN A 123 3.38 -18.30 -0.66
N THR A 124 4.52 -18.22 0.01
CA THR A 124 4.67 -18.63 1.41
C THR A 124 4.61 -17.48 2.41
N ILE A 125 4.53 -16.24 1.95
CA ILE A 125 4.60 -15.05 2.83
C ILE A 125 3.22 -14.58 3.25
N GLY A 126 2.23 -14.73 2.38
CA GLY A 126 0.91 -14.14 2.59
C GLY A 126 0.94 -12.62 2.37
N GLY A 127 0.13 -11.88 3.12
CA GLY A 127 0.10 -10.43 3.05
C GLY A 127 -0.60 -9.87 1.82
N TYR A 128 -1.46 -10.65 1.18
CA TYR A 128 -2.23 -10.23 0.01
C TYR A 128 -3.12 -9.01 0.30
N THR A 129 -3.41 -8.24 -0.74
CA THR A 129 -4.57 -7.36 -0.70
C THR A 129 -5.73 -8.06 -1.42
N GLY A 130 -6.80 -8.34 -0.67
CA GLY A 130 -8.02 -8.91 -1.21
C GLY A 130 -8.96 -7.82 -1.70
N PHE A 131 -9.53 -7.99 -2.89
CA PHE A 131 -10.52 -7.11 -3.50
C PHE A 131 -11.81 -7.90 -3.74
N SER A 132 -12.96 -7.35 -3.33
CA SER A 132 -14.27 -7.93 -3.63
C SER A 132 -14.84 -7.25 -4.88
N ILE A 133 -14.89 -7.99 -6.00
CA ILE A 133 -15.31 -7.48 -7.30
C ILE A 133 -16.33 -8.42 -7.91
N ASN A 134 -17.56 -7.95 -8.12
CA ASN A 134 -18.64 -8.73 -8.73
C ASN A 134 -18.89 -10.08 -8.02
N GLY A 135 -18.80 -10.10 -6.70
CA GLY A 135 -19.00 -11.31 -5.89
C GLY A 135 -17.80 -12.27 -5.84
N LEU A 136 -16.71 -11.93 -6.52
CA LEU A 136 -15.46 -12.69 -6.51
C LEU A 136 -14.42 -11.98 -5.64
N ILE A 137 -13.57 -12.77 -4.98
CA ILE A 137 -12.41 -12.23 -4.26
C ILE A 137 -11.17 -12.43 -5.13
N ILE A 138 -10.54 -11.30 -5.46
CA ILE A 138 -9.27 -11.27 -6.20
C ILE A 138 -8.17 -10.91 -5.19
N ASN A 139 -7.19 -11.77 -5.03
CA ASN A 139 -6.03 -11.51 -4.19
C ASN A 139 -4.86 -11.01 -5.02
N VAL A 140 -4.28 -9.89 -4.63
CA VAL A 140 -3.07 -9.32 -5.25
C VAL A 140 -1.91 -9.49 -4.29
N GLU A 141 -0.88 -10.18 -4.77
CA GLU A 141 0.35 -10.43 -4.02
C GLU A 141 1.17 -9.16 -3.84
N PRO A 142 1.71 -8.92 -2.62
CA PRO A 142 2.45 -7.70 -2.29
C PRO A 142 3.93 -7.78 -2.76
N PHE A 143 4.16 -8.10 -4.04
CA PHE A 143 5.52 -8.09 -4.57
C PHE A 143 6.13 -6.70 -4.45
N THR A 144 7.37 -6.66 -3.96
CA THR A 144 8.12 -5.39 -3.87
C THR A 144 8.10 -4.66 -5.20
N ASN A 145 7.84 -3.35 -5.16
CA ASN A 145 7.74 -2.50 -6.33
C ASN A 145 6.56 -2.83 -7.29
N ARG A 146 5.52 -3.49 -6.77
CA ARG A 146 4.25 -3.63 -7.49
C ARG A 146 3.30 -2.51 -7.11
N GLY A 147 2.73 -1.82 -8.11
CA GLY A 147 1.67 -0.84 -7.95
C GLY A 147 0.30 -1.42 -8.29
N VAL A 148 -0.74 -0.97 -7.59
CA VAL A 148 -2.14 -1.34 -7.87
C VAL A 148 -3.02 -0.10 -7.81
N LEU A 149 -3.64 0.28 -8.94
CA LEU A 149 -4.62 1.36 -9.00
C LEU A 149 -6.03 0.79 -9.05
N PHE A 150 -6.93 1.34 -8.22
CA PHE A 150 -8.34 0.98 -8.20
C PHE A 150 -9.23 2.16 -7.77
N ARG A 151 -10.52 2.08 -8.08
CA ARG A 151 -11.51 3.04 -7.55
C ARG A 151 -11.63 2.89 -6.04
N SER A 152 -11.64 4.01 -5.30
CA SER A 152 -11.65 3.99 -3.83
C SER A 152 -12.89 3.34 -3.22
N ASN A 153 -13.98 3.23 -3.99
CA ASN A 153 -15.22 2.55 -3.58
C ASN A 153 -15.20 1.01 -3.77
N ILE A 154 -14.09 0.44 -4.25
CA ILE A 154 -13.95 -1.02 -4.31
C ILE A 154 -13.67 -1.55 -2.90
N ILE A 155 -14.50 -2.50 -2.45
CA ILE A 155 -14.32 -3.17 -1.16
C ILE A 155 -13.03 -3.96 -1.19
N HIS A 156 -12.15 -3.71 -0.23
CA HIS A 156 -10.84 -4.38 -0.16
C HIS A 156 -10.35 -4.51 1.29
N ARG A 157 -9.31 -5.32 1.48
CA ARG A 157 -8.59 -5.44 2.75
C ARG A 157 -7.13 -5.80 2.54
N GLY A 158 -6.23 -5.32 3.39
CA GLY A 158 -4.85 -5.79 3.48
C GLY A 158 -4.75 -6.96 4.47
N LEU A 159 -4.24 -8.10 4.03
CA LEU A 159 -3.94 -9.22 4.92
C LEU A 159 -2.54 -9.08 5.49
N ALA A 160 -2.36 -9.56 6.71
CA ALA A 160 -1.07 -9.65 7.37
C ALA A 160 -0.17 -10.72 6.73
N PRO A 161 1.16 -10.57 6.82
CA PRO A 161 2.05 -11.66 6.46
C PRO A 161 1.83 -12.86 7.37
N GLN A 162 1.97 -14.06 6.82
CA GLN A 162 1.79 -15.30 7.58
C GLN A 162 3.03 -15.68 8.39
N LYS A 163 4.18 -15.10 8.07
CA LYS A 163 5.44 -15.35 8.78
C LYS A 163 5.71 -14.26 9.83
N PRO A 164 6.15 -14.63 11.06
CA PRO A 164 6.26 -13.70 12.17
C PRO A 164 7.35 -12.62 11.99
N ASN A 165 8.38 -12.86 11.19
CA ASN A 165 9.51 -11.93 11.04
C ASN A 165 9.41 -11.05 9.81
N ILE A 166 8.22 -10.89 9.24
CA ILE A 166 7.99 -10.05 8.07
C ILE A 166 7.22 -8.80 8.49
N PHE A 167 7.76 -7.65 8.11
CA PHE A 167 7.05 -6.38 8.19
C PHE A 167 6.59 -6.00 6.77
N ARG A 168 5.30 -6.20 6.51
CA ARG A 168 4.67 -5.86 5.24
C ARG A 168 4.49 -4.35 5.15
N ILE A 169 5.06 -3.73 4.12
CA ILE A 169 4.92 -2.30 3.85
C ILE A 169 4.13 -2.10 2.56
N SER A 170 3.08 -1.30 2.63
CA SER A 170 2.39 -0.75 1.46
C SER A 170 2.21 0.75 1.62
N ILE A 171 2.53 1.51 0.57
CA ILE A 171 2.29 2.95 0.51
C ILE A 171 0.93 3.15 -0.13
N ALA A 172 0.02 3.81 0.59
CA ALA A 172 -1.32 4.10 0.13
C ALA A 172 -1.45 5.57 -0.28
N TYR A 173 -1.76 5.80 -1.55
CA TYR A 173 -2.10 7.11 -2.12
C TYR A 173 -3.61 7.23 -2.20
N LYS A 174 -4.19 8.27 -1.62
CA LYS A 174 -5.59 8.67 -1.78
C LYS A 174 -5.62 9.81 -2.79
N LEU A 175 -6.31 9.59 -3.90
CA LEU A 175 -6.22 10.39 -5.10
C LEU A 175 -7.60 10.83 -5.59
N LYS A 176 -7.70 12.07 -6.07
CA LYS A 176 -8.88 12.57 -6.78
C LYS A 176 -8.49 12.89 -8.23
N GLU A 177 -9.13 12.27 -9.20
CA GLU A 177 -8.90 12.54 -10.62
C GLU A 177 -9.32 13.98 -10.97
N ILE A 178 -8.42 14.70 -11.64
CA ILE A 178 -8.67 16.02 -12.19
C ILE A 178 -9.20 15.79 -13.63
N THR A 179 -10.45 16.14 -13.84
CA THR A 179 -11.12 16.11 -15.18
C THR A 179 -10.79 17.35 -16.00
#